data_a78d9212975cd2b3d5ea3d45916419ec
#
_entry.id   a78d9212975cd2b3d5ea3d45916419ec
#
_cell.length_a   1.000
_cell.length_b   1.000
_cell.length_c   1.000
_cell.angle_alpha   90.00
_cell.angle_beta   90.00
_cell.angle_gamma   90.00
#
_symmetry.space_group_name_H-M   'P 1'
#
loop_
_entity.id
_entity.type
_entity.pdbx_description
1 polymer ?
#
loop_
_entity_poly.entity_id
_entity_poly.type
_entity_poly.pdbx_seq_one_letter_code
_entity_poly.pdbx_strand_id
1 'polypeptide(L)'
;MAANGNGANGSAAPAANGQAYPIEDHTYDVVVVGAGGAGLRAVVGCGEAGLRTACITKVFPTRSHTVAAQGGISAALGNMHPDNWRWHMYDTVKGSDWLGDQDSIEYMVRNAPAAVYELEHWG
;
A
#
# COMPACT_ATOMS: atom_id res chain seq x y z
N MET A 1 15.24 -3.47 31.74
CA MET A 1 15.02 -4.91 31.41
C MET A 1 13.70 -5.32 32.03
N ALA A 2 12.64 -5.45 31.27
CA ALA A 2 11.40 -6.04 31.68
C ALA A 2 11.02 -7.06 30.60
N ALA A 3 11.07 -8.34 30.98
CA ALA A 3 10.67 -9.44 30.13
C ALA A 3 9.14 -9.46 30.02
N ASN A 4 8.61 -9.21 28.86
CA ASN A 4 7.20 -9.45 28.55
C ASN A 4 7.01 -10.94 28.29
N GLY A 5 6.48 -11.63 29.29
CA GLY A 5 5.99 -13.00 29.15
C GLY A 5 4.75 -13.01 28.27
N ASN A 6 4.88 -13.50 27.04
CA ASN A 6 3.75 -13.84 26.19
C ASN A 6 3.13 -15.15 26.69
N GLY A 7 2.06 -15.05 27.45
CA GLY A 7 1.21 -16.19 27.78
C GLY A 7 0.33 -16.53 26.57
N ALA A 8 0.83 -17.42 25.70
CA ALA A 8 0.02 -18.00 24.65
C ALA A 8 -0.91 -19.05 25.25
N ASN A 9 -2.18 -18.71 25.50
CA ASN A 9 -3.26 -19.68 25.70
C ASN A 9 -4.20 -19.63 24.49
N GLY A 10 -3.70 -20.15 23.37
CA GLY A 10 -4.54 -20.43 22.20
C GLY A 10 -5.11 -21.84 22.32
N SER A 11 -6.40 -21.98 22.59
CA SER A 11 -7.06 -23.28 22.43
C SER A 11 -7.23 -23.55 20.92
N ALA A 12 -6.59 -24.61 20.43
CA ALA A 12 -6.74 -25.04 19.05
C ALA A 12 -8.20 -25.43 18.77
N ALA A 13 -8.81 -24.80 17.77
CA ALA A 13 -10.12 -25.20 17.28
C ALA A 13 -10.01 -26.54 16.52
N PRO A 14 -10.96 -27.49 16.66
CA PRO A 14 -10.91 -28.75 15.93
C PRO A 14 -11.11 -28.50 14.43
N ALA A 15 -10.30 -29.16 13.61
CA ALA A 15 -10.47 -29.17 12.15
C ALA A 15 -11.78 -29.87 11.75
N ALA A 16 -12.31 -29.54 10.58
CA ALA A 16 -13.55 -30.12 10.05
C ALA A 16 -13.49 -31.67 9.88
N ASN A 17 -12.29 -32.25 9.86
CA ASN A 17 -12.02 -33.69 9.79
C ASN A 17 -11.67 -34.32 11.16
N GLY A 18 -11.89 -33.61 12.26
CA GLY A 18 -11.58 -34.09 13.61
C GLY A 18 -10.09 -34.02 14.00
N GLN A 19 -9.20 -33.54 13.12
CA GLN A 19 -7.78 -33.30 13.46
C GLN A 19 -7.64 -31.86 13.95
N ALA A 20 -7.05 -31.73 15.14
CA ALA A 20 -6.62 -30.39 15.64
C ALA A 20 -5.26 -30.06 15.02
N TYR A 21 -5.15 -28.90 14.38
CA TYR A 21 -3.85 -28.33 13.98
C TYR A 21 -3.54 -27.11 14.82
N PRO A 22 -2.26 -26.82 15.06
CA PRO A 22 -1.87 -25.66 15.85
C PRO A 22 -2.35 -24.37 15.16
N ILE A 23 -2.98 -23.49 15.94
CA ILE A 23 -3.33 -22.15 15.52
C ILE A 23 -2.38 -21.22 16.26
N GLU A 24 -1.68 -20.38 15.53
CA GLU A 24 -0.83 -19.33 16.09
C GLU A 24 -1.57 -18.00 16.00
N ASP A 25 -1.81 -17.38 17.15
CA ASP A 25 -2.44 -16.07 17.23
C ASP A 25 -1.36 -14.97 17.25
N HIS A 26 -1.50 -14.02 16.34
CA HIS A 26 -0.62 -12.87 16.27
C HIS A 26 -1.45 -11.59 16.46
N THR A 27 -0.92 -10.67 17.24
CA THR A 27 -1.59 -9.38 17.52
C THR A 27 -0.76 -8.23 16.98
N TYR A 28 -1.38 -7.37 16.22
CA TYR A 28 -0.81 -6.17 15.63
C TYR A 28 -1.73 -4.97 15.85
N ASP A 29 -1.17 -3.77 15.79
CA ASP A 29 -1.96 -2.53 15.89
C ASP A 29 -2.70 -2.26 14.56
N VAL A 30 -2.08 -2.65 13.44
CA VAL A 30 -2.63 -2.53 12.09
C VAL A 30 -2.36 -3.79 11.27
N VAL A 31 -3.34 -4.18 10.48
CA VAL A 31 -3.17 -5.22 9.46
C VAL A 31 -3.49 -4.63 8.09
N VAL A 32 -2.51 -4.65 7.20
CA VAL A 32 -2.65 -4.23 5.80
C VAL A 32 -2.83 -5.46 4.92
N VAL A 33 -3.90 -5.51 4.16
CA VAL A 33 -4.18 -6.62 3.25
C VAL A 33 -3.81 -6.22 1.82
N GLY A 34 -2.75 -6.80 1.31
CA GLY A 34 -2.18 -6.51 0.00
C GLY A 34 -0.83 -5.78 0.08
N ALA A 35 0.18 -6.32 -0.60
CA ALA A 35 1.55 -5.77 -0.66
C ALA A 35 1.91 -5.26 -2.07
N GLY A 36 0.97 -4.62 -2.74
CA GLY A 36 1.23 -3.76 -3.89
C GLY A 36 1.70 -2.37 -3.45
N GLY A 37 1.88 -1.44 -4.38
CA GLY A 37 2.38 -0.09 -4.07
C GLY A 37 1.57 0.63 -2.99
N ALA A 38 0.25 0.59 -3.07
CA ALA A 38 -0.62 1.21 -2.07
C ALA A 38 -0.48 0.59 -0.68
N GLY A 39 -0.47 -0.75 -0.60
CA GLY A 39 -0.32 -1.46 0.67
C GLY A 39 1.04 -1.23 1.31
N LEU A 40 2.12 -1.30 0.53
CA LEU A 40 3.47 -1.05 1.03
C LEU A 40 3.64 0.40 1.51
N ARG A 41 3.06 1.38 0.80
CA ARG A 41 3.07 2.77 1.26
C ARG A 41 2.32 2.95 2.58
N ALA A 42 1.19 2.26 2.75
CA ALA A 42 0.46 2.25 4.02
C ALA A 42 1.28 1.62 5.16
N VAL A 43 1.97 0.51 4.89
CA VAL A 43 2.87 -0.14 5.86
C VAL A 43 3.98 0.80 6.31
N VAL A 44 4.62 1.51 5.37
CA VAL A 44 5.65 2.50 5.69
C VAL A 44 5.08 3.58 6.61
N GLY A 45 3.95 4.19 6.25
CA GLY A 45 3.33 5.22 7.07
C GLY A 45 2.92 4.74 8.47
N CYS A 46 2.43 3.51 8.59
CA CYS A 46 2.15 2.91 9.90
C CYS A 46 3.43 2.70 10.72
N GLY A 47 4.52 2.27 10.07
CA GLY A 47 5.82 2.11 10.71
C GLY A 47 6.40 3.46 11.18
N GLU A 48 6.32 4.50 10.38
CA GLU A 48 6.70 5.87 10.75
C GLU A 48 5.91 6.39 11.95
N ALA A 49 4.64 5.99 12.07
CA ALA A 49 3.80 6.29 13.22
C ALA A 49 4.10 5.41 14.46
N GLY A 50 5.07 4.51 14.39
CA GLY A 50 5.46 3.62 15.47
C GLY A 50 4.48 2.46 15.74
N LEU A 51 3.59 2.15 14.80
CA LEU A 51 2.60 1.09 14.92
C LEU A 51 3.19 -0.26 14.52
N ARG A 52 2.88 -1.31 15.29
CA ARG A 52 3.22 -2.68 14.92
C ARG A 52 2.27 -3.11 13.80
N THR A 53 2.83 -3.27 12.60
CA THR A 53 2.02 -3.51 11.40
C THR A 53 2.32 -4.87 10.80
N ALA A 54 1.27 -5.64 10.52
CA ALA A 54 1.36 -6.83 9.68
C ALA A 54 0.90 -6.49 8.26
N CYS A 55 1.61 -7.03 7.28
CA CYS A 55 1.18 -6.97 5.88
C CYS A 55 0.89 -8.39 5.38
N ILE A 56 -0.36 -8.64 5.01
CA ILE A 56 -0.80 -9.95 4.50
C ILE A 56 -0.91 -9.85 2.99
N THR A 57 -0.23 -10.74 2.28
CA THR A 57 -0.25 -10.75 0.81
C THR A 57 -0.42 -12.16 0.25
N LYS A 58 -1.12 -12.27 -0.86
CA LYS A 58 -1.32 -13.52 -1.59
C LYS A 58 -0.02 -13.99 -2.26
N VAL A 59 0.76 -13.06 -2.79
CA VAL A 59 2.01 -13.32 -3.51
C VAL A 59 3.13 -12.46 -2.94
N PHE A 60 4.36 -12.85 -3.21
CA PHE A 60 5.52 -12.05 -2.81
C PHE A 60 5.41 -10.61 -3.37
N PRO A 61 5.75 -9.57 -2.63
CA PRO A 61 5.54 -8.17 -3.04
C PRO A 61 6.08 -7.81 -4.41
N THR A 62 7.24 -8.38 -4.82
CA THR A 62 7.82 -8.17 -6.15
C THR A 62 7.02 -8.81 -7.30
N ARG A 63 5.94 -9.51 -7.00
CA ARG A 63 4.97 -10.06 -7.98
C ARG A 63 3.69 -9.22 -8.08
N SER A 64 3.66 -8.08 -7.42
CA SER A 64 2.52 -7.16 -7.50
C SER A 64 2.41 -6.53 -8.89
N HIS A 65 1.22 -6.08 -9.22
CA HIS A 65 0.98 -5.36 -10.48
C HIS A 65 1.78 -4.04 -10.56
N THR A 66 2.02 -3.41 -9.42
CA THR A 66 2.86 -2.21 -9.34
C THR A 66 4.28 -2.48 -9.86
N VAL A 67 4.87 -3.61 -9.47
CA VAL A 67 6.22 -4.01 -9.96
C VAL A 67 6.19 -4.48 -11.41
N ALA A 68 5.08 -5.11 -11.84
CA ALA A 68 4.92 -5.60 -13.22
C ALA A 68 4.64 -4.47 -14.22
N ALA A 69 4.25 -3.29 -13.78
CA ALA A 69 4.01 -2.13 -14.64
C ALA A 69 5.32 -1.69 -15.31
N GLN A 70 5.24 -1.36 -16.61
CA GLN A 70 6.41 -0.97 -17.41
C GLN A 70 6.39 0.52 -17.82
N GLY A 71 5.26 1.20 -17.63
CA GLY A 71 5.05 2.58 -18.06
C GLY A 71 5.56 3.65 -17.08
N GLY A 72 5.99 3.25 -15.91
CA GLY A 72 6.40 4.18 -14.86
C GLY A 72 5.21 4.88 -14.17
N ILE A 73 5.48 6.05 -13.60
CA ILE A 73 4.49 6.86 -12.87
C ILE A 73 4.39 8.22 -13.56
N SER A 74 3.18 8.62 -13.91
CA SER A 74 2.92 9.95 -14.47
C SER A 74 2.73 10.99 -13.36
N ALA A 75 3.45 12.10 -13.47
CA ALA A 75 3.30 13.25 -12.58
C ALA A 75 3.69 14.54 -13.30
N ALA A 76 3.03 15.63 -12.99
CA ALA A 76 3.33 16.95 -13.55
C ALA A 76 4.54 17.58 -12.83
N LEU A 77 5.75 17.09 -13.15
CA LEU A 77 7.00 17.53 -12.49
C LEU A 77 7.54 18.84 -13.05
N GLY A 78 7.26 19.16 -14.31
CA GLY A 78 7.77 20.36 -14.97
C GLY A 78 9.29 20.40 -15.16
N ASN A 79 9.96 19.25 -15.12
CA ASN A 79 11.43 19.17 -15.16
C ASN A 79 12.04 19.27 -16.57
N MET A 80 11.29 19.01 -17.61
CA MET A 80 11.76 19.11 -19.01
C MET A 80 11.17 20.33 -19.74
N HIS A 81 9.92 20.66 -19.45
CA HIS A 81 9.18 21.79 -20.01
C HIS A 81 8.04 22.16 -19.04
N PRO A 82 7.44 23.35 -19.20
CA PRO A 82 6.33 23.74 -18.34
C PRO A 82 5.25 22.68 -18.29
N ASP A 83 4.79 22.36 -17.11
CA ASP A 83 3.77 21.36 -16.87
C ASP A 83 2.84 21.82 -15.75
N ASN A 84 1.65 21.20 -15.64
CA ASN A 84 0.65 21.58 -14.66
C ASN A 84 -0.23 20.38 -14.32
N TRP A 85 -0.50 20.20 -13.04
CA TRP A 85 -1.37 19.13 -12.57
C TRP A 85 -2.79 19.17 -13.19
N ARG A 86 -3.28 20.34 -13.62
CA ARG A 86 -4.58 20.47 -14.31
C ARG A 86 -4.56 19.83 -15.69
N TRP A 87 -3.44 19.89 -16.40
CA TRP A 87 -3.28 19.17 -17.67
C TRP A 87 -3.29 17.67 -17.44
N HIS A 88 -2.55 17.20 -16.42
CA HIS A 88 -2.58 15.80 -16.01
C HIS A 88 -4.00 15.37 -15.61
N MET A 89 -4.74 16.21 -14.87
CA MET A 89 -6.14 15.94 -14.53
C MET A 89 -7.02 15.80 -15.77
N TYR A 90 -6.92 16.75 -16.71
CA TYR A 90 -7.68 16.69 -17.95
C TYR A 90 -7.41 15.40 -18.73
N ASP A 91 -6.16 15.04 -18.90
CA ASP A 91 -5.76 13.82 -19.62
C ASP A 91 -6.28 12.57 -18.92
N THR A 92 -6.23 12.55 -17.60
CA THR A 92 -6.73 11.40 -16.79
C THR A 92 -8.25 11.28 -16.88
N VAL A 93 -8.98 12.36 -16.73
CA VAL A 93 -10.46 12.38 -16.87
C VAL A 93 -10.87 11.96 -18.27
N LYS A 94 -10.21 12.49 -19.29
CA LYS A 94 -10.45 12.13 -20.69
C LYS A 94 -10.10 10.66 -20.96
N GLY A 95 -8.95 10.21 -20.47
CA GLY A 95 -8.49 8.83 -20.64
C GLY A 95 -9.36 7.80 -19.94
N SER A 96 -10.11 8.20 -18.93
CA SER A 96 -11.12 7.36 -18.25
C SER A 96 -12.51 7.44 -18.90
N ASP A 97 -12.62 7.97 -20.12
CA ASP A 97 -13.89 8.18 -20.82
C ASP A 97 -14.93 8.96 -20.00
N TRP A 98 -14.46 9.88 -19.14
CA TRP A 98 -15.29 10.71 -18.24
C TRP A 98 -16.02 9.91 -17.15
N LEU A 99 -15.66 8.64 -16.95
CA LEU A 99 -16.29 7.76 -15.96
C LEU A 99 -15.57 7.78 -14.61
N GLY A 100 -14.37 8.35 -14.54
CA GLY A 100 -13.59 8.43 -13.31
C GLY A 100 -14.20 9.39 -12.29
N ASP A 101 -14.02 9.09 -11.00
CA ASP A 101 -14.34 10.01 -9.91
C ASP A 101 -13.37 11.19 -9.95
N GLN A 102 -13.90 12.38 -10.25
CA GLN A 102 -13.07 13.56 -10.51
C GLN A 102 -12.40 14.11 -9.25
N ASP A 103 -13.01 13.96 -8.08
CA ASP A 103 -12.43 14.40 -6.82
C ASP A 103 -11.22 13.52 -6.47
N SER A 104 -11.35 12.22 -6.67
CA SER A 104 -10.24 11.26 -6.49
C SER A 104 -9.12 11.52 -7.49
N ILE A 105 -9.45 11.81 -8.76
CA ILE A 105 -8.47 12.15 -9.79
C ILE A 105 -7.73 13.45 -9.42
N GLU A 106 -8.45 14.50 -9.02
CA GLU A 106 -7.83 15.76 -8.59
C GLU A 106 -6.88 15.55 -7.44
N TYR A 107 -7.30 14.81 -6.42
CA TYR A 107 -6.45 14.46 -5.28
C TYR A 107 -5.17 13.75 -5.74
N MET A 108 -5.30 12.73 -6.59
CA MET A 108 -4.18 11.96 -7.11
C MET A 108 -3.19 12.86 -7.87
N VAL A 109 -3.64 13.62 -8.86
CA VAL A 109 -2.74 14.40 -9.73
C VAL A 109 -2.08 15.58 -9.01
N ARG A 110 -2.73 16.14 -8.00
CA ARG A 110 -2.13 17.18 -7.16
C ARG A 110 -1.01 16.63 -6.27
N ASN A 111 -1.16 15.41 -5.77
CA ASN A 111 -0.19 14.79 -4.87
C ASN A 111 0.87 13.96 -5.60
N ALA A 112 0.65 13.61 -6.87
CA ALA A 112 1.57 12.78 -7.65
C ALA A 112 3.02 13.31 -7.68
N PRO A 113 3.29 14.63 -7.88
CA PRO A 113 4.66 15.12 -7.83
C PRO A 113 5.37 14.86 -6.50
N ALA A 114 4.69 15.12 -5.40
CA ALA A 114 5.25 14.86 -4.06
C ALA A 114 5.51 13.37 -3.82
N ALA A 115 4.59 12.51 -4.27
CA ALA A 115 4.75 11.06 -4.16
C ALA A 115 5.93 10.53 -4.99
N VAL A 116 6.21 11.09 -6.17
CA VAL A 116 7.37 10.73 -6.99
C VAL A 116 8.68 11.11 -6.30
N TYR A 117 8.78 12.32 -5.74
CA TYR A 117 9.95 12.72 -4.98
C TYR A 117 10.14 11.91 -3.70
N GLU A 118 9.06 11.52 -3.03
CA GLU A 118 9.12 10.62 -1.87
C GLU A 118 9.72 9.26 -2.25
N LEU A 119 9.28 8.67 -3.36
CA LEU A 119 9.81 7.41 -3.88
C LEU A 119 11.29 7.53 -4.26
N GLU A 120 11.68 8.61 -4.93
CA GLU A 120 13.08 8.89 -5.26
C GLU A 120 13.95 8.99 -3.99
N HIS A 121 13.43 9.62 -2.94
CA HIS A 121 14.14 9.74 -1.66
C HIS A 121 14.36 8.39 -0.97
N TRP A 122 13.47 7.47 -1.14
CA TRP A 122 13.60 6.12 -0.57
C TRP A 122 14.54 5.19 -1.38
N GLY A 123 14.88 5.51 -2.61
CA GLY A 123 15.81 4.77 -3.50
C GLY A 123 15.10 3.98 -4.59
#